data_e78831f237c8afd297165216981088a0
#
_entry.id   e78831f237c8afd297165216981088a0
#
_cell.length_a   1.000
_cell.length_b   1.000
_cell.length_c   1.000
_cell.angle_alpha   90.00
_cell.angle_beta   90.00
_cell.angle_gamma   90.00
#
_symmetry.space_group_name_H-M   'P 1'
#
loop_
_entity.id
_entity.type
_entity.pdbx_description
1 polymer ?
#
loop_
_entity_poly.entity_id
_entity_poly.type
_entity_poly.pdbx_seq_one_letter_code
_entity_poly.pdbx_strand_id
1 'polypeptide(L)'
;MDERKTLLDLINENVTEPDNEQIIDLPLSKVKPNPYQPRKEFDKAALNDLASSIKEHGVIQPIIVKENAGEFIIIAGERRYRASLLAERETIPAIVRSYEKSKMIELALI
;
A
#
# COMPACT_ATOMS: atom_id res chain seq x y z
N MET A 1 0.30 -18.47 -31.09
CA MET A 1 -0.03 -17.82 -29.85
C MET A 1 -1.54 -17.68 -29.70
N ASP A 2 -2.00 -17.83 -28.55
CA ASP A 2 -3.43 -17.68 -28.31
C ASP A 2 -3.76 -16.21 -28.14
N GLU A 3 -4.51 -15.71 -29.08
CA GLU A 3 -4.90 -14.30 -29.05
C GLU A 3 -6.15 -14.06 -28.25
N ARG A 4 -6.78 -15.12 -27.80
CA ARG A 4 -7.98 -14.93 -27.01
C ARG A 4 -7.63 -14.42 -25.64
N LYS A 5 -8.29 -13.37 -25.29
CA LYS A 5 -8.11 -12.80 -23.97
C LYS A 5 -9.28 -13.21 -23.11
N THR A 6 -8.97 -13.63 -21.91
CA THR A 6 -10.01 -13.91 -20.94
C THR A 6 -10.55 -12.59 -20.42
N LEU A 7 -11.68 -12.68 -19.74
CA LEU A 7 -12.22 -11.50 -19.09
C LEU A 7 -11.21 -10.90 -18.12
N LEU A 8 -10.48 -11.76 -17.43
CA LEU A 8 -9.45 -11.32 -16.49
C LEU A 8 -8.36 -10.53 -17.19
N ASP A 9 -7.95 -10.99 -18.37
CA ASP A 9 -6.92 -10.29 -19.14
C ASP A 9 -7.39 -8.91 -19.55
N LEU A 10 -8.66 -8.80 -19.95
CA LEU A 10 -9.21 -7.51 -20.32
C LEU A 10 -9.29 -6.56 -19.14
N ILE A 11 -9.62 -7.08 -17.98
CA ILE A 11 -9.66 -6.28 -16.77
C ILE A 11 -8.27 -5.79 -16.44
N ASN A 12 -7.27 -6.65 -16.54
CA ASN A 12 -5.90 -6.27 -16.23
C ASN A 12 -5.37 -5.20 -17.16
N GLU A 13 -5.85 -5.16 -18.39
CA GLU A 13 -5.41 -4.12 -19.31
C GLU A 13 -5.91 -2.73 -18.93
N ASN A 14 -6.97 -2.68 -18.14
CA ASN A 14 -7.58 -1.42 -17.76
C ASN A 14 -7.12 -0.91 -16.39
N VAL A 15 -6.20 -1.63 -15.77
CA VAL A 15 -5.65 -1.23 -14.47
C VAL A 15 -4.14 -1.11 -14.61
N THR A 16 -3.51 -0.65 -13.54
CA THR A 16 -2.06 -0.57 -13.51
C THR A 16 -1.46 -1.93 -13.85
N GLU A 17 -0.43 -1.91 -14.64
CA GLU A 17 0.22 -3.12 -15.13
C GLU A 17 0.85 -3.90 -14.00
N PRO A 18 0.29 -5.04 -13.62
CA PRO A 18 0.89 -5.83 -12.54
C PRO A 18 2.28 -6.32 -12.89
N ASP A 19 2.51 -6.62 -14.17
CA ASP A 19 3.80 -7.15 -14.60
C ASP A 19 4.92 -6.15 -14.47
N ASN A 20 4.57 -4.87 -14.42
CA ASN A 20 5.55 -3.82 -14.32
C ASN A 20 5.68 -3.28 -12.90
N GLU A 21 4.94 -3.85 -11.98
CA GLU A 21 5.00 -3.41 -10.60
C GLU A 21 6.27 -3.92 -9.96
N GLN A 22 6.92 -3.06 -9.25
CA GLN A 22 8.13 -3.39 -8.53
C GLN A 22 7.95 -3.00 -7.08
N ILE A 23 8.52 -3.81 -6.21
CA ILE A 23 8.54 -3.48 -4.79
C ILE A 23 9.76 -2.62 -4.55
N ILE A 24 9.54 -1.42 -4.07
CA ILE A 24 10.62 -0.49 -3.76
C ILE A 24 10.52 -0.10 -2.29
N ASP A 25 11.67 0.23 -1.71
CA ASP A 25 11.70 0.70 -0.34
C ASP A 25 11.51 2.20 -0.33
N LEU A 26 10.45 2.65 0.32
CA LEU A 26 10.15 4.07 0.42
C LEU A 26 10.50 4.58 1.81
N PRO A 27 11.06 5.79 1.90
CA PRO A 27 11.26 6.40 3.21
C PRO A 27 9.90 6.62 3.88
N LEU A 28 9.78 6.18 5.12
CA LEU A 28 8.53 6.35 5.85
C LEU A 28 8.14 7.82 5.98
N SER A 29 9.14 8.71 6.00
CA SER A 29 8.88 10.14 6.10
C SER A 29 8.12 10.70 4.91
N LYS A 30 8.14 9.99 3.77
CA LYS A 30 7.44 10.43 2.58
C LYS A 30 6.13 9.71 2.35
N VAL A 31 5.75 8.82 3.25
CA VAL A 31 4.51 8.06 3.15
C VAL A 31 3.47 8.72 4.04
N LYS A 32 2.28 8.93 3.51
CA LYS A 32 1.20 9.61 4.21
C LYS A 32 -0.06 8.76 4.22
N PRO A 33 -0.86 8.84 5.29
CA PRO A 33 -2.13 8.14 5.33
C PRO A 33 -3.07 8.62 4.25
N ASN A 34 -3.98 7.74 3.83
CA ASN A 34 -5.00 8.10 2.86
C ASN A 34 -6.02 9.02 3.54
N PRO A 35 -6.22 10.26 3.01
CA PRO A 35 -7.18 11.18 3.63
C PRO A 35 -8.62 10.70 3.53
N TYR A 36 -8.90 9.76 2.64
CA TYR A 36 -10.24 9.20 2.47
C TYR A 36 -10.43 7.92 3.27
N GLN A 37 -9.45 7.51 4.05
CA GLN A 37 -9.54 6.30 4.85
C GLN A 37 -10.59 6.50 5.95
N PRO A 38 -11.67 5.72 5.96
CA PRO A 38 -12.71 5.90 6.99
C PRO A 38 -12.28 5.40 8.36
N ARG A 39 -11.37 4.43 8.41
CA ARG A 39 -10.95 3.87 9.68
C ARG A 39 -9.84 4.72 10.26
N LYS A 40 -10.11 5.30 11.42
CA LYS A 40 -9.17 6.18 12.08
C LYS A 40 -8.52 5.55 13.30
N GLU A 41 -9.15 4.52 13.85
CA GLU A 41 -8.67 3.90 15.07
C GLU A 41 -8.26 2.46 14.80
N PHE A 42 -7.25 2.03 15.50
CA PHE A 42 -6.70 0.69 15.36
C PHE A 42 -6.50 0.11 16.76
N ASP A 43 -6.68 -1.20 16.87
CA ASP A 43 -6.43 -1.92 18.11
C ASP A 43 -4.95 -1.80 18.45
N LYS A 44 -4.66 -1.17 19.58
CA LYS A 44 -3.27 -0.93 19.96
C LYS A 44 -2.51 -2.22 20.24
N ALA A 45 -3.17 -3.19 20.85
CA ALA A 45 -2.50 -4.45 21.17
C ALA A 45 -2.10 -5.17 19.89
N ALA A 46 -3.04 -5.26 18.94
CA ALA A 46 -2.76 -5.90 17.65
C ALA A 46 -1.68 -5.13 16.89
N LEU A 47 -1.71 -3.81 16.97
CA LEU A 47 -0.73 -2.98 16.29
C LEU A 47 0.65 -3.16 16.89
N ASN A 48 0.73 -3.25 18.21
CA ASN A 48 2.00 -3.49 18.89
C ASN A 48 2.57 -4.86 18.56
N ASP A 49 1.71 -5.88 18.45
CA ASP A 49 2.15 -7.20 18.06
C ASP A 49 2.72 -7.19 16.65
N LEU A 50 2.05 -6.49 15.75
CA LEU A 50 2.55 -6.36 14.39
C LEU A 50 3.86 -5.59 14.35
N ALA A 51 3.98 -4.55 15.15
CA ALA A 51 5.21 -3.77 15.23
C ALA A 51 6.37 -4.63 15.72
N SER A 52 6.13 -5.48 16.71
CA SER A 52 7.16 -6.39 17.20
C SER A 52 7.62 -7.35 16.12
N SER A 53 6.68 -7.87 15.36
CA SER A 53 7.01 -8.76 14.26
C SER A 53 7.83 -8.03 13.19
N ILE A 54 7.44 -6.80 12.87
CA ILE A 54 8.15 -6.01 11.87
C ILE A 54 9.55 -5.67 12.35
N LYS A 55 9.70 -5.37 13.62
CA LYS A 55 11.01 -5.04 14.18
C LYS A 55 11.94 -6.23 14.06
N GLU A 56 11.41 -7.43 14.23
CA GLU A 56 12.21 -8.65 14.21
C GLU A 56 12.46 -9.16 12.80
N HIS A 57 11.44 -9.11 11.94
CA HIS A 57 11.48 -9.76 10.62
C HIS A 57 11.37 -8.79 9.45
N GLY A 58 11.09 -7.52 9.70
CA GLY A 58 10.81 -6.57 8.64
C GLY A 58 9.40 -6.72 8.12
N VAL A 59 9.06 -5.87 7.14
CA VAL A 59 7.75 -5.90 6.50
C VAL A 59 7.81 -6.88 5.34
N ILE A 60 7.07 -7.97 5.46
CA ILE A 60 7.11 -9.03 4.45
C ILE A 60 6.21 -8.68 3.27
N GLN A 61 5.06 -8.08 3.54
CA GLN A 61 4.08 -7.75 2.52
C GLN A 61 4.10 -6.24 2.26
N PRO A 62 4.30 -5.82 1.01
CA PRO A 62 4.40 -4.38 0.72
C PRO A 62 3.06 -3.67 0.87
N ILE A 63 3.13 -2.39 1.14
CA ILE A 63 1.95 -1.52 1.09
C ILE A 63 1.77 -1.06 -0.36
N ILE A 64 0.59 -0.53 -0.65
CA ILE A 64 0.30 0.01 -1.97
C ILE A 64 0.07 1.50 -1.81
N VAL A 65 0.77 2.29 -2.61
CA VAL A 65 0.72 3.75 -2.50
C VAL A 65 0.54 4.37 -3.86
N LYS A 66 0.11 5.62 -3.84
CA LYS A 66 0.03 6.46 -5.03
C LYS A 66 0.94 7.66 -4.82
N GLU A 67 1.71 7.99 -5.84
CA GLU A 67 2.56 9.19 -5.76
C GLU A 67 1.72 10.45 -5.97
N ASN A 68 1.99 11.46 -5.17
CA ASN A 68 1.30 12.73 -5.26
C ASN A 68 2.24 13.84 -4.81
N ALA A 69 2.77 14.59 -5.76
CA ALA A 69 3.62 15.75 -5.50
C ALA A 69 4.81 15.41 -4.59
N GLY A 70 5.49 14.32 -4.91
CA GLY A 70 6.70 13.93 -4.19
C GLY A 70 6.44 13.15 -2.91
N GLU A 71 5.19 12.95 -2.55
CA GLU A 71 4.81 12.13 -1.42
C GLU A 71 4.05 10.91 -1.91
N PHE A 72 3.92 9.93 -1.02
CA PHE A 72 3.25 8.68 -1.37
C PHE A 72 2.09 8.46 -0.42
N ILE A 73 0.88 8.38 -0.98
CA ILE A 73 -0.33 8.25 -0.20
C ILE A 73 -0.76 6.79 -0.18
N ILE A 74 -1.03 6.27 1.00
CA ILE A 74 -1.35 4.85 1.17
C ILE A 74 -2.72 4.55 0.57
N ILE A 75 -2.76 3.53 -0.29
CA ILE A 75 -4.00 3.00 -0.81
C ILE A 75 -4.39 1.77 -0.01
N ALA A 76 -3.43 0.94 0.33
CA ALA A 76 -3.67 -0.25 1.14
C ALA A 76 -2.46 -0.51 2.02
N GLY A 77 -2.69 -0.94 3.25
CA GLY A 77 -1.63 -1.28 4.17
C GLY A 77 -1.42 -0.29 5.30
N GLU A 78 -2.45 0.46 5.68
CA GLU A 78 -2.34 1.46 6.74
C GLU A 78 -1.81 0.86 8.04
N ARG A 79 -2.24 -0.35 8.39
CA ARG A 79 -1.76 -0.98 9.63
C ARG A 79 -0.28 -1.28 9.56
N ARG A 80 0.19 -1.76 8.41
CA ARG A 80 1.62 -2.04 8.24
C ARG A 80 2.43 -0.76 8.34
N TYR A 81 1.92 0.32 7.79
CA TYR A 81 2.56 1.62 7.89
C TYR A 81 2.67 2.06 9.35
N ARG A 82 1.56 2.00 10.09
CA ARG A 82 1.56 2.43 11.48
C ARG A 82 2.47 1.55 12.34
N ALA A 83 2.44 0.26 12.10
CA ALA A 83 3.29 -0.67 12.83
C ALA A 83 4.76 -0.45 12.51
N SER A 84 5.05 -0.08 11.27
CA SER A 84 6.44 0.21 10.87
C SER A 84 6.96 1.46 11.59
N LEU A 85 6.11 2.46 11.78
CA LEU A 85 6.49 3.63 12.56
C LEU A 85 6.77 3.25 14.01
N LEU A 86 5.93 2.41 14.59
CA LEU A 86 6.13 1.94 15.96
C LEU A 86 7.41 1.11 16.09
N ALA A 87 7.74 0.37 15.05
CA ALA A 87 8.95 -0.44 15.00
C ALA A 87 10.19 0.38 14.69
N GLU A 88 10.03 1.68 14.49
CA GLU A 88 11.13 2.61 14.21
C GLU A 88 11.90 2.24 12.97
N ARG A 89 11.19 1.76 11.95
CA ARG A 89 11.79 1.49 10.65
C ARG A 89 11.99 2.80 9.90
N GLU A 90 13.01 2.84 9.04
CA GLU A 90 13.25 4.02 8.22
C GLU A 90 12.56 3.93 6.87
N THR A 91 12.41 2.71 6.37
CA THR A 91 11.79 2.48 5.07
C THR A 91 10.73 1.41 5.19
N ILE A 92 9.87 1.35 4.16
CA ILE A 92 8.84 0.34 4.08
C ILE A 92 8.72 -0.11 2.63
N PRO A 93 8.63 -1.42 2.38
CA PRO A 93 8.45 -1.89 1.02
C PRO A 93 7.07 -1.50 0.50
N ALA A 94 7.03 -1.04 -0.72
CA ALA A 94 5.80 -0.50 -1.29
C ALA A 94 5.75 -0.74 -2.79
N ILE A 95 4.53 -0.80 -3.29
CA ILE A 95 4.25 -0.84 -4.71
C ILE A 95 3.55 0.48 -5.05
N VAL A 96 4.09 1.21 -6.04
CA VAL A 96 3.52 2.50 -6.44
C VAL A 96 2.57 2.25 -7.61
N ARG A 97 1.33 2.67 -7.44
CA ARG A 97 0.30 2.56 -8.47
C ARG A 97 -0.30 3.91 -8.75
N SER A 98 -0.85 4.04 -9.96
CA SER A 98 -1.57 5.23 -10.36
C SER A 98 -3.05 4.95 -10.31
N TYR A 99 -3.77 5.71 -9.49
CA TYR A 99 -5.23 5.62 -9.39
C TYR A 99 -5.80 7.02 -9.45
N GLU A 100 -7.00 7.12 -10.03
CA GLU A 100 -7.72 8.36 -9.95
C GLU A 100 -8.29 8.55 -8.54
N LYS A 101 -8.62 9.79 -8.21
CA LYS A 101 -9.10 10.11 -6.88
C LYS A 101 -10.35 9.30 -6.51
N SER A 102 -11.26 9.12 -7.46
CA SER A 102 -12.47 8.35 -7.20
C SER A 102 -12.15 6.90 -6.85
N LYS A 103 -11.15 6.34 -7.53
CA LYS A 103 -10.74 4.98 -7.23
C LYS A 103 -10.13 4.87 -5.85
N MET A 104 -9.40 5.88 -5.43
CA MET A 104 -8.82 5.87 -4.09
C MET A 104 -9.90 5.86 -3.03
N ILE A 105 -10.97 6.60 -3.25
CA ILE A 105 -12.09 6.62 -2.31
C ILE A 105 -12.74 5.24 -2.23
N GLU A 106 -12.96 4.61 -3.37
CA GLU A 106 -13.54 3.27 -3.40
C GLU A 106 -12.68 2.27 -2.65
N LEU A 107 -11.36 2.32 -2.89
CA LEU A 107 -10.46 1.38 -2.26
C LEU A 107 -10.38 1.59 -0.77
N ALA A 108 -10.51 2.83 -0.32
CA ALA A 108 -10.46 3.12 1.11
C ALA A 108 -11.68 2.58 1.84
N LEU A 109 -12.79 2.39 1.14
CA LEU A 109 -14.02 1.88 1.74
C LEU A 109 -14.08 0.35 1.78
N ILE A 110 -13.18 -0.32 1.14
CA ILE A 110 -13.12 -1.78 1.15
C ILE A 110 -12.46 -2.30 2.46
#